data_7fb6d6462b5959709b1bafb18af0710d
#
_entry.id   7fb6d6462b5959709b1bafb18af0710d
#
_cell.length_a   1.000
_cell.length_b   1.000
_cell.length_c   1.000
_cell.angle_alpha   90.00
_cell.angle_beta   90.00
_cell.angle_gamma   90.00
#
_symmetry.space_group_name_H-M   'P 1'
#
loop_
_entity.id
_entity.type
_entity.pdbx_description
1 polymer ?
#
loop_
_entity_poly.entity_id
_entity_poly.type
_entity_poly.pdbx_seq_one_letter_code
_entity_poly.pdbx_strand_id
1 'polypeptide(L)'
;MKAIILAGGSGTRLWPLSRKNYPKQFLKLNGDRSLLQQTVERLLRAMPAEDIILMTNSDYKFHVLSDLNSLSLSVPLPASNIILEPASRNTAPAIALGIKYCVDKLGCSEEDVVFISPSDHIIKPVGKFIKYLKQAEEIAKKGYIVTFGIRPDRPETGYGYIKVRREASGVRRQAFFDVEKFVE
;
A
#
# COMPACT_ATOMS: atom_id res chain seq x y z
N MET A 1 -12.46 5.71 5.20
CA MET A 1 -11.35 4.73 4.94
C MET A 1 -10.03 5.39 5.30
N LYS A 2 -9.15 4.69 6.01
CA LYS A 2 -7.76 5.08 6.25
C LYS A 2 -6.82 4.29 5.35
N ALA A 3 -5.62 4.81 5.09
CA ALA A 3 -4.58 4.08 4.37
C ALA A 3 -3.32 3.96 5.21
N ILE A 4 -2.73 2.77 5.25
CA ILE A 4 -1.44 2.50 5.88
C ILE A 4 -0.43 2.17 4.78
N ILE A 5 0.58 3.01 4.59
CA ILE A 5 1.70 2.79 3.68
C ILE A 5 2.80 2.06 4.42
N LEU A 6 3.20 0.90 3.93
CA LEU A 6 4.31 0.12 4.49
C LEU A 6 5.63 0.50 3.79
N ALA A 7 6.52 1.16 4.51
CA ALA A 7 7.80 1.66 4.01
C ALA A 7 9.01 1.24 4.87
N GLY A 8 8.89 0.13 5.62
CA GLY A 8 9.94 -0.39 6.52
C GLY A 8 10.88 -1.44 5.89
N GLY A 9 10.57 -1.93 4.68
CA GLY A 9 11.35 -2.98 4.02
C GLY A 9 12.73 -2.54 3.54
N SER A 10 13.75 -3.39 3.67
CA SER A 10 15.13 -3.12 3.22
C SER A 10 15.31 -3.07 1.70
N GLY A 11 14.38 -3.66 0.94
CA GLY A 11 14.27 -3.53 -0.53
C GLY A 11 15.54 -3.82 -1.33
N THR A 12 16.43 -4.72 -0.87
CA THR A 12 17.75 -4.97 -1.46
C THR A 12 17.75 -5.75 -2.78
N ARG A 13 16.59 -6.25 -3.21
CA ARG A 13 16.44 -7.09 -4.42
C ARG A 13 16.83 -6.39 -5.74
N LEU A 14 16.89 -5.07 -5.77
CA LEU A 14 17.31 -4.29 -6.94
C LEU A 14 18.77 -3.81 -6.84
N TRP A 15 19.64 -4.55 -6.11
CA TRP A 15 21.06 -4.24 -6.10
C TRP A 15 21.63 -4.18 -7.54
N PRO A 16 22.49 -3.21 -7.92
CA PRO A 16 23.14 -2.20 -7.06
C PRO A 16 22.33 -0.90 -6.89
N LEU A 17 21.13 -0.77 -7.47
CA LEU A 17 20.30 0.43 -7.38
C LEU A 17 19.76 0.63 -5.95
N SER A 18 19.26 -0.46 -5.34
CA SER A 18 18.84 -0.46 -3.94
C SER A 18 19.93 -1.01 -3.04
N ARG A 19 20.06 -0.43 -1.86
CA ARG A 19 21.03 -0.82 -0.82
C ARG A 19 20.35 -0.77 0.54
N LYS A 20 20.95 -1.41 1.56
CA LYS A 20 20.42 -1.38 2.93
C LYS A 20 20.12 0.05 3.42
N ASN A 21 21.02 1.00 3.15
CA ASN A 21 20.86 2.39 3.56
C ASN A 21 20.03 3.24 2.57
N TYR A 22 19.65 2.70 1.42
CA TYR A 22 18.83 3.36 0.42
C TYR A 22 17.91 2.35 -0.26
N PRO A 23 16.83 1.92 0.40
CA PRO A 23 15.93 0.90 -0.07
C PRO A 23 15.13 1.28 -1.32
N LYS A 24 14.52 0.28 -1.95
CA LYS A 24 13.76 0.39 -3.20
C LYS A 24 12.73 1.52 -3.20
N GLN A 25 12.01 1.73 -2.10
CA GLN A 25 10.95 2.72 -2.01
C GLN A 25 11.42 4.17 -2.21
N PHE A 26 12.69 4.46 -2.00
CA PHE A 26 13.27 5.79 -2.20
C PHE A 26 13.88 5.98 -3.61
N LEU A 27 13.93 4.91 -4.42
CA LEU A 27 14.45 4.99 -5.79
C LEU A 27 13.49 5.75 -6.72
N LYS A 28 14.08 6.55 -7.61
CA LYS A 28 13.41 7.28 -8.69
C LYS A 28 13.51 6.48 -9.99
N LEU A 29 12.73 5.41 -10.11
CA LEU A 29 12.82 4.46 -11.24
C LEU A 29 12.06 4.92 -12.48
N ASN A 30 11.15 5.88 -12.35
CA ASN A 30 10.27 6.31 -13.42
C ASN A 30 9.93 7.81 -13.26
N GLY A 31 10.88 8.67 -13.61
CA GLY A 31 10.79 10.12 -13.46
C GLY A 31 11.46 10.63 -12.18
N ASP A 32 11.12 11.86 -11.75
CA ASP A 32 11.79 12.58 -10.67
C ASP A 32 11.25 12.28 -9.28
N ARG A 33 10.22 11.44 -9.16
CA ARG A 33 9.59 11.06 -7.89
C ARG A 33 10.05 9.68 -7.45
N SER A 34 10.34 9.52 -6.16
CA SER A 34 10.56 8.20 -5.56
C SER A 34 9.30 7.34 -5.61
N LEU A 35 9.43 6.03 -5.44
CA LEU A 35 8.26 5.14 -5.39
C LEU A 35 7.36 5.47 -4.20
N LEU A 36 7.94 5.86 -3.05
CA LEU A 36 7.19 6.33 -1.89
C LEU A 36 6.40 7.60 -2.23
N GLN A 37 7.03 8.60 -2.84
CA GLN A 37 6.37 9.84 -3.26
C GLN A 37 5.21 9.55 -4.22
N GLN A 38 5.42 8.70 -5.24
CA GLN A 38 4.37 8.28 -6.17
C GLN A 38 3.21 7.58 -5.46
N THR A 39 3.50 6.81 -4.40
CA THR A 39 2.47 6.15 -3.60
C THR A 39 1.65 7.15 -2.80
N VAL A 40 2.30 8.10 -2.14
CA VAL A 40 1.63 9.17 -1.38
C VAL A 40 0.77 10.03 -2.32
N GLU A 41 1.33 10.53 -3.43
CA GLU A 41 0.59 11.34 -4.41
C GLU A 41 -0.62 10.59 -4.98
N ARG A 42 -0.50 9.28 -5.21
CA ARG A 42 -1.59 8.43 -5.68
C ARG A 42 -2.72 8.33 -4.66
N LEU A 43 -2.40 8.17 -3.38
CA LEU A 43 -3.40 8.06 -2.32
C LEU A 43 -4.06 9.39 -2.00
N LEU A 44 -3.34 10.50 -2.07
CA LEU A 44 -3.90 11.86 -1.90
C LEU A 44 -4.96 12.22 -2.95
N ARG A 45 -5.03 11.48 -4.08
CA ARG A 45 -6.14 11.60 -5.03
C ARG A 45 -7.41 10.85 -4.61
N ALA A 46 -7.31 10.00 -3.60
CA ALA A 46 -8.42 9.17 -3.14
C ALA A 46 -8.91 9.57 -1.75
N MET A 47 -8.04 10.15 -0.91
CA MET A 47 -8.34 10.50 0.48
C MET A 47 -7.50 11.69 0.94
N PRO A 48 -7.90 12.40 2.02
CA PRO A 48 -7.14 13.51 2.58
C PRO A 48 -5.88 13.02 3.31
N ALA A 49 -4.92 13.95 3.52
CA ALA A 49 -3.61 13.66 4.09
C ALA A 49 -3.67 13.09 5.51
N GLU A 50 -4.62 13.54 6.32
CA GLU A 50 -4.87 13.06 7.69
C GLU A 50 -5.32 11.60 7.77
N ASP A 51 -5.79 11.04 6.66
CA ASP A 51 -6.21 9.64 6.56
C ASP A 51 -5.08 8.69 6.09
N ILE A 52 -3.90 9.25 5.79
CA ILE A 52 -2.73 8.49 5.35
C ILE A 52 -1.76 8.31 6.50
N ILE A 53 -1.47 7.07 6.85
CA ILE A 53 -0.49 6.65 7.86
C ILE A 53 0.70 6.04 7.15
N LEU A 54 1.90 6.37 7.55
CA LEU A 54 3.14 5.85 6.98
C LEU A 54 3.91 5.08 8.04
N MET A 55 4.10 3.79 7.81
CA MET A 55 4.86 2.89 8.68
C MET A 55 6.28 2.76 8.14
N THR A 56 7.28 3.07 8.97
CA THR A 56 8.69 2.90 8.61
C THR A 56 9.49 2.50 9.85
N ASN A 57 10.79 2.31 9.72
CA ASN A 57 11.68 2.11 10.87
C ASN A 57 12.55 3.35 11.14
N SER A 58 13.29 3.33 12.23
CA SER A 58 14.17 4.43 12.63
C SER A 58 15.24 4.75 11.59
N ASP A 59 15.80 3.73 10.93
CA ASP A 59 16.88 3.88 9.94
C ASP A 59 16.44 4.68 8.71
N TYR A 60 15.15 4.59 8.35
CA TYR A 60 14.62 5.24 7.15
C TYR A 60 13.81 6.51 7.44
N LYS A 61 13.65 6.89 8.70
CA LYS A 61 12.89 8.08 9.11
C LYS A 61 13.30 9.34 8.33
N PHE A 62 14.60 9.59 8.22
CA PHE A 62 15.10 10.79 7.54
C PHE A 62 14.85 10.76 6.02
N HIS A 63 14.94 9.59 5.39
CA HIS A 63 14.59 9.44 3.98
C HIS A 63 13.10 9.72 3.73
N VAL A 64 12.24 9.16 4.59
CA VAL A 64 10.78 9.43 4.54
C VAL A 64 10.49 10.91 4.66
N LEU A 65 11.04 11.58 5.68
CA LEU A 65 10.82 13.01 5.90
C LEU A 65 11.35 13.84 4.72
N SER A 66 12.53 13.52 4.19
CA SER A 66 13.10 14.18 3.02
C SER A 66 12.20 14.05 1.79
N ASP A 67 11.70 12.85 1.52
CA ASP A 67 10.79 12.57 0.40
C ASP A 67 9.47 13.34 0.56
N LEU A 68 8.87 13.31 1.74
CA LEU A 68 7.61 14.01 2.00
C LEU A 68 7.77 15.55 1.92
N ASN A 69 8.84 16.10 2.47
CA ASN A 69 9.11 17.53 2.44
C ASN A 69 9.39 18.06 1.01
N SER A 70 9.93 17.21 0.15
CA SER A 70 10.15 17.57 -1.27
C SER A 70 8.90 17.45 -2.14
N LEU A 71 7.81 16.89 -1.60
CA LEU A 71 6.49 16.98 -2.21
C LEU A 71 5.88 18.33 -1.85
N SER A 72 5.67 19.19 -2.85
CA SER A 72 4.97 20.46 -2.65
C SER A 72 3.47 20.20 -2.45
N LEU A 73 3.13 19.58 -1.32
CA LEU A 73 1.75 19.25 -0.98
C LEU A 73 1.04 20.50 -0.44
N SER A 74 -0.18 20.73 -0.91
CA SER A 74 -1.04 21.80 -0.38
C SER A 74 -1.40 21.58 1.10
N VAL A 75 -1.51 20.30 1.50
CA VAL A 75 -1.67 19.88 2.90
C VAL A 75 -0.65 18.77 3.16
N PRO A 76 0.36 19.00 4.03
CA PRO A 76 1.34 17.98 4.36
C PRO A 76 0.71 16.83 5.17
N LEU A 77 1.30 15.64 5.09
CA LEU A 77 0.95 14.55 6.00
C LEU A 77 1.29 14.98 7.44
N PRO A 78 0.37 14.74 8.40
CA PRO A 78 0.66 15.01 9.81
C PRO A 78 1.89 14.23 10.28
N ALA A 79 2.81 14.88 10.97
CA ALA A 79 4.00 14.22 11.49
C ALA A 79 3.67 13.06 12.46
N SER A 80 2.54 13.16 13.17
CA SER A 80 1.98 12.10 14.02
C SER A 80 1.64 10.83 13.24
N ASN A 81 1.32 10.94 11.95
CA ASN A 81 0.97 9.82 11.11
C ASN A 81 2.20 9.07 10.54
N ILE A 82 3.42 9.51 10.87
CA ILE A 82 4.65 8.78 10.55
C ILE A 82 5.01 7.93 11.76
N ILE A 83 4.74 6.63 11.68
CA ILE A 83 4.92 5.68 12.77
C ILE A 83 6.22 4.92 12.57
N LEU A 84 7.03 4.87 13.61
CA LEU A 84 8.27 4.10 13.62
C LEU A 84 8.02 2.71 14.20
N GLU A 85 8.27 1.69 13.40
CA GLU A 85 8.26 0.31 13.88
C GLU A 85 9.41 0.10 14.87
N PRO A 86 9.15 -0.43 16.08
CA PRO A 86 10.20 -0.68 17.06
C PRO A 86 11.18 -1.77 16.62
N ALA A 87 10.73 -2.67 15.75
CA ALA A 87 11.54 -3.72 15.14
C ALA A 87 10.90 -4.16 13.81
N SER A 88 11.71 -4.41 12.80
CA SER A 88 11.23 -4.94 11.51
C SER A 88 10.87 -6.44 11.66
N ARG A 89 9.59 -6.74 11.77
CA ARG A 89 9.02 -8.08 12.03
C ARG A 89 8.07 -8.55 10.94
N ASN A 90 8.37 -8.25 9.68
CA ASN A 90 7.49 -8.53 8.53
C ASN A 90 6.18 -7.71 8.50
N THR A 91 5.30 -8.05 7.57
CA THR A 91 4.11 -7.27 7.22
C THR A 91 3.02 -7.30 8.30
N ALA A 92 2.71 -8.47 8.86
CA ALA A 92 1.56 -8.62 9.76
C ALA A 92 1.69 -7.80 11.06
N PRO A 93 2.82 -7.80 11.79
CA PRO A 93 3.01 -6.93 12.94
C PRO A 93 2.96 -5.43 12.62
N ALA A 94 3.49 -5.01 11.45
CA ALA A 94 3.40 -3.62 11.01
C ALA A 94 1.93 -3.21 10.78
N ILE A 95 1.15 -4.05 10.11
CA ILE A 95 -0.30 -3.83 9.91
C ILE A 95 -1.02 -3.73 11.26
N ALA A 96 -0.76 -4.67 12.18
CA ALA A 96 -1.40 -4.67 13.50
C ALA A 96 -1.08 -3.39 14.30
N LEU A 97 0.18 -2.93 14.27
CA LEU A 97 0.58 -1.67 14.90
C LEU A 97 -0.12 -0.47 14.26
N GLY A 98 -0.20 -0.43 12.92
CA GLY A 98 -0.88 0.64 12.20
C GLY A 98 -2.39 0.67 12.47
N ILE A 99 -3.05 -0.48 12.51
CA ILE A 99 -4.48 -0.59 12.87
C ILE A 99 -4.69 -0.13 14.31
N LYS A 100 -3.86 -0.58 15.25
CA LYS A 100 -3.93 -0.14 16.64
C LYS A 100 -3.79 1.39 16.75
N TYR A 101 -2.87 1.99 15.99
CA TYR A 101 -2.74 3.44 15.93
C TYR A 101 -4.03 4.11 15.39
N CYS A 102 -4.64 3.57 14.34
CA CYS A 102 -5.89 4.08 13.79
C CYS A 102 -7.00 4.11 14.85
N VAL A 103 -7.12 3.04 15.64
CA VAL A 103 -8.12 2.95 16.71
C VAL A 103 -7.79 3.89 17.85
N ASP A 104 -6.58 3.82 18.41
CA ASP A 104 -6.21 4.53 19.64
C ASP A 104 -6.02 6.04 19.46
N LYS A 105 -5.61 6.48 18.26
CA LYS A 105 -5.19 7.88 18.01
C LYS A 105 -6.04 8.61 16.98
N LEU A 106 -6.60 7.90 16.02
CA LEU A 106 -7.40 8.50 14.95
C LEU A 106 -8.91 8.25 15.13
N GLY A 107 -9.30 7.57 16.22
CA GLY A 107 -10.69 7.33 16.57
C GLY A 107 -11.42 6.40 15.59
N CYS A 108 -10.69 5.52 14.91
CA CYS A 108 -11.32 4.54 14.03
C CYS A 108 -12.09 3.49 14.84
N SER A 109 -13.23 3.10 14.31
CA SER A 109 -14.04 2.00 14.82
C SER A 109 -13.69 0.68 14.13
N GLU A 110 -14.24 -0.43 14.63
CA GLU A 110 -14.10 -1.75 13.98
C GLU A 110 -14.78 -1.83 12.61
N GLU A 111 -15.69 -0.91 12.31
CA GLU A 111 -16.40 -0.81 11.03
C GLU A 111 -15.61 -0.02 9.97
N ASP A 112 -14.50 0.62 10.36
CA ASP A 112 -13.72 1.43 9.45
C ASP A 112 -12.84 0.57 8.52
N VAL A 113 -12.90 0.88 7.23
CA VAL A 113 -12.05 0.21 6.23
C VAL A 113 -10.64 0.76 6.29
N VAL A 114 -9.66 -0.12 6.36
CA VAL A 114 -8.23 0.21 6.29
C VAL A 114 -7.62 -0.37 5.02
N PHE A 115 -7.05 0.49 4.20
CA PHE A 115 -6.31 0.11 3.00
C PHE A 115 -4.81 -0.03 3.31
N ILE A 116 -4.25 -1.21 3.06
CA ILE A 116 -2.81 -1.45 3.23
C ILE A 116 -2.12 -1.33 1.88
N SER A 117 -1.15 -0.43 1.78
CA SER A 117 -0.40 -0.17 0.54
C SER A 117 1.10 -0.39 0.75
N PRO A 118 1.76 -1.24 -0.05
CA PRO A 118 3.21 -1.19 -0.14
C PRO A 118 3.66 0.14 -0.78
N SER A 119 4.85 0.62 -0.38
CA SER A 119 5.42 1.89 -0.81
C SER A 119 6.22 1.83 -2.11
N ASP A 120 6.40 0.63 -2.68
CA ASP A 120 7.38 0.36 -3.74
C ASP A 120 6.78 -0.08 -5.07
N HIS A 121 5.47 0.11 -5.25
CA HIS A 121 4.75 -0.28 -6.47
C HIS A 121 4.52 0.90 -7.42
N ILE A 122 4.83 0.67 -8.71
CA ILE A 122 4.41 1.57 -9.79
C ILE A 122 3.03 1.12 -10.26
N ILE A 123 2.01 1.97 -10.07
CA ILE A 123 0.63 1.67 -10.46
C ILE A 123 0.14 2.73 -11.45
N LYS A 124 -0.16 2.29 -12.66
CA LYS A 124 -0.68 3.14 -13.76
C LYS A 124 -1.80 2.42 -14.52
N PRO A 125 -2.78 3.13 -15.05
CA PRO A 125 -3.10 4.54 -14.82
C PRO A 125 -3.74 4.76 -13.44
N VAL A 126 -3.40 5.87 -12.78
CA VAL A 126 -3.84 6.17 -11.39
C VAL A 126 -5.38 6.24 -11.27
N GLY A 127 -6.07 6.83 -12.26
CA GLY A 127 -7.54 6.91 -12.24
C GLY A 127 -8.21 5.53 -12.19
N LYS A 128 -7.65 4.53 -12.87
CA LYS A 128 -8.15 3.15 -12.83
C LYS A 128 -7.95 2.53 -11.45
N PHE A 129 -6.79 2.77 -10.84
CA PHE A 129 -6.50 2.32 -9.48
C PHE A 129 -7.51 2.90 -8.47
N ILE A 130 -7.76 4.22 -8.52
CA ILE A 130 -8.72 4.89 -7.62
C ILE A 130 -10.13 4.31 -7.79
N LYS A 131 -10.55 4.03 -9.03
CA LYS A 131 -11.84 3.38 -9.29
C LYS A 131 -11.93 2.02 -8.60
N TYR A 132 -10.90 1.18 -8.72
CA TYR A 132 -10.87 -0.13 -8.06
C TYR A 132 -10.76 -0.02 -6.54
N LEU A 133 -10.01 0.97 -6.02
CA LEU A 133 -9.91 1.20 -4.60
C LEU A 133 -11.28 1.52 -3.97
N LYS A 134 -12.07 2.41 -4.61
CA LYS A 134 -13.43 2.73 -4.17
C LYS A 134 -14.36 1.51 -4.21
N GLN A 135 -14.26 0.70 -5.26
CA GLN A 135 -15.05 -0.53 -5.36
C GLN A 135 -14.64 -1.55 -4.29
N ALA A 136 -13.35 -1.66 -3.98
CA ALA A 136 -12.84 -2.54 -2.93
C ALA A 136 -13.31 -2.08 -1.54
N GLU A 137 -13.36 -0.76 -1.29
CA GLU A 137 -13.92 -0.21 -0.06
C GLU A 137 -15.37 -0.63 0.17
N GLU A 138 -16.22 -0.57 -0.87
CA GLU A 138 -17.62 -0.99 -0.77
C GLU A 138 -17.79 -2.50 -0.49
N ILE A 139 -16.86 -3.32 -0.94
CA ILE A 139 -16.85 -4.76 -0.62
C ILE A 139 -16.33 -4.98 0.81
N ALA A 140 -15.27 -4.26 1.20
CA ALA A 140 -14.70 -4.37 2.55
C ALA A 140 -15.73 -3.97 3.64
N LYS A 141 -16.55 -2.94 3.40
CA LYS A 141 -17.68 -2.56 4.29
C LYS A 141 -18.70 -3.67 4.53
N LYS A 142 -18.71 -4.69 3.70
CA LYS A 142 -19.56 -5.89 3.88
C LYS A 142 -18.88 -6.99 4.72
N GLY A 143 -17.75 -6.70 5.34
CA GLY A 143 -17.00 -7.63 6.18
C GLY A 143 -15.99 -8.52 5.42
N TYR A 144 -15.68 -8.22 4.16
CA TYR A 144 -14.71 -8.99 3.39
C TYR A 144 -13.29 -8.42 3.50
N ILE A 145 -12.30 -9.31 3.52
CA ILE A 145 -10.90 -8.95 3.23
C ILE A 145 -10.73 -8.94 1.72
N VAL A 146 -10.35 -7.79 1.17
CA VAL A 146 -10.21 -7.59 -0.28
C VAL A 146 -8.74 -7.51 -0.65
N THR A 147 -8.31 -8.29 -1.65
CA THR A 147 -6.96 -8.23 -2.21
C THR A 147 -7.01 -7.86 -3.70
N PHE A 148 -5.96 -7.16 -4.17
CA PHE A 148 -5.84 -6.75 -5.56
C PHE A 148 -4.98 -7.76 -6.31
N GLY A 149 -5.60 -8.49 -7.25
CA GLY A 149 -4.91 -9.39 -8.15
C GLY A 149 -4.53 -8.72 -9.46
N ILE A 150 -3.33 -8.97 -9.94
CA ILE A 150 -2.90 -8.59 -11.28
C ILE A 150 -3.09 -9.81 -12.19
N ARG A 151 -3.80 -9.63 -13.31
CA ARG A 151 -3.94 -10.71 -14.29
C ARG A 151 -2.57 -10.99 -14.90
N PRO A 152 -2.07 -12.22 -14.80
CA PRO A 152 -0.78 -12.57 -15.42
C PRO A 152 -0.90 -12.53 -16.94
N ASP A 153 0.13 -12.01 -17.59
CA ASP A 153 0.30 -12.01 -19.05
C ASP A 153 1.24 -13.13 -19.51
N ARG A 154 2.03 -13.69 -18.60
CA ARG A 154 2.95 -14.81 -18.80
C ARG A 154 3.12 -15.60 -17.50
N PRO A 155 3.57 -16.85 -17.54
CA PRO A 155 3.98 -17.58 -16.36
C PRO A 155 5.26 -16.96 -15.78
N GLU A 156 5.29 -16.77 -14.45
CA GLU A 156 6.43 -16.21 -13.72
C GLU A 156 6.62 -16.97 -12.41
N THR A 157 7.73 -17.68 -12.31
CA THR A 157 8.01 -18.55 -11.14
C THR A 157 8.40 -17.78 -9.87
N GLY A 158 8.75 -16.50 -10.00
CA GLY A 158 9.08 -15.64 -8.87
C GLY A 158 7.87 -15.01 -8.16
N TYR A 159 6.64 -15.31 -8.61
CA TYR A 159 5.42 -14.75 -8.06
C TYR A 159 4.54 -15.79 -7.39
N GLY A 160 3.85 -15.39 -6.33
CA GLY A 160 2.69 -16.10 -5.85
C GLY A 160 1.46 -15.78 -6.71
N TYR A 161 0.55 -16.73 -6.84
CA TYR A 161 -0.68 -16.61 -7.62
C TYR A 161 -1.91 -16.69 -6.74
N ILE A 162 -2.97 -15.98 -7.14
CA ILE A 162 -4.28 -16.03 -6.51
C ILE A 162 -5.18 -16.88 -7.38
N LYS A 163 -5.56 -18.06 -6.92
CA LYS A 163 -6.57 -18.88 -7.57
C LYS A 163 -7.95 -18.38 -7.15
N VAL A 164 -8.77 -18.03 -8.15
CA VAL A 164 -10.12 -17.52 -7.92
C VAL A 164 -11.17 -18.53 -8.40
N ARG A 165 -12.30 -18.57 -7.69
CA ARG A 165 -13.46 -19.35 -8.11
C ARG A 165 -14.12 -18.65 -9.30
N ARG A 166 -14.29 -19.36 -10.40
CA ARG A 166 -15.08 -18.89 -11.55
C ARG A 166 -16.48 -19.47 -11.42
N GLU A 167 -17.49 -18.61 -11.43
CA GLU A 167 -18.86 -19.08 -11.62
C GLU A 167 -19.02 -19.63 -13.04
N ALA A 168 -19.69 -20.79 -13.16
CA ALA A 168 -19.88 -21.48 -14.43
C ALA A 168 -20.81 -20.75 -15.43
N SER A 169 -21.46 -19.67 -15.02
CA SER A 169 -22.33 -18.87 -15.85
C SER A 169 -21.55 -17.82 -16.65
N GLY A 170 -21.36 -18.08 -17.93
CA GLY A 170 -20.57 -17.34 -18.91
C GLY A 170 -20.98 -15.89 -19.19
N VAL A 171 -21.54 -15.14 -18.28
CA VAL A 171 -21.98 -13.76 -18.50
C VAL A 171 -21.53 -12.84 -17.37
N ARG A 172 -20.71 -11.89 -17.75
CA ARG A 172 -20.20 -10.67 -17.11
C ARG A 172 -18.75 -10.75 -16.67
N ARG A 173 -17.99 -9.76 -17.09
CA ARG A 173 -16.71 -9.38 -16.52
C ARG A 173 -16.96 -8.93 -15.08
N GLN A 174 -17.02 -9.87 -14.15
CA GLN A 174 -17.05 -9.56 -12.73
C GLN A 174 -15.75 -8.85 -12.36
N ALA A 175 -15.85 -7.73 -11.67
CA ALA A 175 -14.69 -7.01 -11.15
C ALA A 175 -14.13 -7.69 -9.90
N PHE A 176 -14.91 -8.59 -9.27
CA PHE A 176 -14.59 -9.26 -8.01
C PHE A 176 -14.78 -10.77 -8.15
N PHE A 177 -13.94 -11.53 -7.47
CA PHE A 177 -13.93 -12.98 -7.44
C PHE A 177 -13.66 -13.46 -6.03
N ASP A 178 -14.27 -14.57 -5.63
CA ASP A 178 -13.91 -15.25 -4.40
C ASP A 178 -12.53 -15.89 -4.54
N VAL A 179 -11.66 -15.65 -3.58
CA VAL A 179 -10.35 -16.29 -3.52
C VAL A 179 -10.54 -17.73 -3.05
N GLU A 180 -10.08 -18.68 -3.85
CA GLU A 180 -10.07 -20.10 -3.48
C GLU A 180 -8.84 -20.44 -2.65
N LYS A 181 -7.67 -20.01 -3.13
CA LYS A 181 -6.38 -20.18 -2.43
C LYS A 181 -5.28 -19.29 -3.01
N PHE A 182 -4.25 -19.09 -2.21
CA PHE A 182 -2.95 -18.60 -2.67
C PHE A 182 -2.07 -19.78 -3.06
N VAL A 183 -1.31 -19.64 -4.13
CA VAL A 183 -0.43 -20.67 -4.71
C VAL A 183 0.94 -20.04 -4.89
N GLU A 184 1.96 -20.63 -4.27
CA GLU A 184 3.37 -20.29 -4.41
C GLU A 184 4.07 -21.31 -5.31
#